data_9c6924e8b23769c377746dcd7a35a017
#
_entry.id   9c6924e8b23769c377746dcd7a35a017
#
_cell.length_a   1.000
_cell.length_b   1.000
_cell.length_c   1.000
_cell.angle_alpha   90.00
_cell.angle_beta   90.00
_cell.angle_gamma   90.00
#
_symmetry.space_group_name_H-M   'P 1'
#
loop_
_entity.id
_entity.type
_entity.pdbx_description
1 polymer ?
#
loop_
_entity_poly.entity_id
_entity_poly.type
_entity_poly.pdbx_seq_one_letter_code
_entity_poly.pdbx_strand_id
1 'polypeptide(L)'
;LGEPAALDPRALKQGVDASDEVTPEKLTEMAIAITRRLQDEPNSMEGWVMLGRVQRARGHFEEAAEAYGKALSLSRDDNLAIERAEVLAQKNGGSFAGEPWAIIQRVLTADPHHLNALFLAGSASYAEMNYQAALRYWERAREVVPAESPDAPELDRAISEARDKMGLPAIPPRALTQQENAASKAAAASSSISGRVTLVKELKGLVSPTDTVFVYATAVSGSRMPVAIVRTTADKLPLDFVLDDSTAMNPAVKLSGMNEVTVRVRISKSGQAVAQP
;
A
#
# COMPACT_ATOMS: atom_id res chain seq x y z
N LEU A 1 15.68 25.85 25.17
CA LEU A 1 15.43 24.47 25.62
C LEU A 1 14.25 23.95 24.83
N GLY A 2 14.51 23.49 23.57
CA GLY A 2 13.51 22.89 22.71
C GLY A 2 13.49 21.38 22.97
N GLU A 3 12.29 20.79 23.05
CA GLU A 3 12.11 19.37 23.31
C GLU A 3 12.68 18.50 22.18
N PRO A 4 13.47 17.47 22.49
CA PRO A 4 14.07 16.57 21.48
C PRO A 4 13.07 15.63 20.80
N ALA A 5 11.81 15.57 21.30
CA ALA A 5 10.78 14.63 20.82
C ALA A 5 10.21 14.96 19.42
N ALA A 6 10.38 16.20 18.93
CA ALA A 6 9.83 16.62 17.63
C ALA A 6 10.60 16.08 16.40
N LEU A 7 11.75 15.41 16.60
CA LEU A 7 12.63 14.93 15.54
C LEU A 7 12.80 13.41 15.51
N ASP A 8 11.95 12.66 16.24
CA ASP A 8 11.96 11.20 16.19
C ASP A 8 11.34 10.73 14.87
N PRO A 9 12.07 9.95 14.02
CA PRO A 9 11.51 9.36 12.81
C PRO A 9 10.26 8.49 13.06
N ARG A 10 10.05 8.04 14.31
CA ARG A 10 8.84 7.33 14.74
C ARG A 10 7.65 8.25 14.92
N ALA A 11 7.86 9.53 15.25
CA ALA A 11 6.79 10.52 15.35
C ALA A 11 6.19 10.89 13.98
N LEU A 12 6.99 10.78 12.91
CA LEU A 12 6.51 10.94 11.52
C LEU A 12 5.76 9.70 10.99
N LYS A 13 5.90 8.54 11.66
CA LYS A 13 5.14 7.31 11.34
C LYS A 13 3.89 7.13 12.22
N GLN A 14 3.82 7.80 13.36
CA GLN A 14 2.61 7.88 14.18
C GLN A 14 1.88 9.15 13.75
N GLY A 15 0.81 8.98 12.96
CA GLY A 15 -0.06 9.99 12.41
C GLY A 15 0.09 11.38 13.01
N VAL A 16 0.62 12.29 12.21
CA VAL A 16 0.31 13.70 12.37
C VAL A 16 -1.22 13.75 12.43
N ASP A 17 -1.79 14.22 13.51
CA ASP A 17 -3.21 14.48 13.60
C ASP A 17 -3.62 15.22 12.33
N ALA A 18 -4.65 14.73 11.65
CA ALA A 18 -5.11 15.24 10.34
C ALA A 18 -5.62 16.70 10.41
N SER A 19 -5.36 17.40 11.51
CA SER A 19 -5.69 18.80 11.80
C SER A 19 -4.49 19.76 11.70
N ASP A 20 -3.25 19.26 11.58
CA ASP A 20 -2.08 20.13 11.51
C ASP A 20 -1.68 20.30 10.02
N GLU A 21 -2.33 21.24 9.34
CA GLU A 21 -1.96 21.65 7.97
C GLU A 21 -0.46 21.99 7.93
N VAL A 22 0.27 21.30 7.04
CA VAL A 22 1.70 21.56 6.83
C VAL A 22 1.85 22.89 6.10
N THR A 23 2.08 23.96 6.85
CA THR A 23 2.22 25.30 6.29
C THR A 23 3.62 25.52 5.69
N PRO A 24 3.79 26.48 4.75
CA PRO A 24 5.10 26.84 4.20
C PRO A 24 6.12 27.25 5.26
N GLU A 25 5.66 27.93 6.33
CA GLU A 25 6.49 28.34 7.47
C GLU A 25 7.03 27.11 8.21
N LYS A 26 6.16 26.13 8.49
CA LYS A 26 6.51 24.90 9.17
C LYS A 26 7.52 24.07 8.36
N LEU A 27 7.36 24.00 7.03
CA LEU A 27 8.35 23.37 6.14
C LEU A 27 9.70 24.10 6.19
N THR A 28 9.69 25.42 6.31
CA THR A 28 10.93 26.23 6.43
C THR A 28 11.64 25.95 7.75
N GLU A 29 10.93 25.93 8.86
CA GLU A 29 11.47 25.58 10.18
C GLU A 29 12.05 24.16 10.18
N MET A 30 11.34 23.19 9.58
CA MET A 30 11.82 21.81 9.44
C MET A 30 13.14 21.75 8.64
N ALA A 31 13.22 22.47 7.50
CA ALA A 31 14.45 22.49 6.70
C ALA A 31 15.64 23.05 7.49
N ILE A 32 15.43 24.14 8.26
CA ILE A 32 16.47 24.75 9.11
C ILE A 32 16.92 23.75 10.20
N ALA A 33 15.98 23.12 10.90
CA ALA A 33 16.28 22.17 11.96
C ALA A 33 17.07 20.94 11.44
N ILE A 34 16.64 20.37 10.30
CA ILE A 34 17.34 19.24 9.67
C ILE A 34 18.74 19.65 9.20
N THR A 35 18.86 20.82 8.57
CA THR A 35 20.16 21.32 8.11
C THR A 35 21.14 21.51 9.28
N ARG A 36 20.67 22.06 10.41
CA ARG A 36 21.49 22.21 11.62
C ARG A 36 21.95 20.85 12.16
N ARG A 37 21.06 19.87 12.22
CA ARG A 37 21.41 18.52 12.67
C ARG A 37 22.45 17.87 11.76
N LEU A 38 22.34 18.08 10.44
CA LEU A 38 23.30 17.54 9.47
C LEU A 38 24.69 18.17 9.57
N GLN A 39 24.84 19.35 10.23
CA GLN A 39 26.16 19.90 10.56
C GLN A 39 26.89 19.06 11.62
N ASP A 40 26.12 18.50 12.57
CA ASP A 40 26.66 17.65 13.63
C ASP A 40 26.76 16.17 13.15
N GLU A 41 25.84 15.72 12.28
CA GLU A 41 25.74 14.36 11.77
C GLU A 41 25.78 14.33 10.21
N PRO A 42 26.91 14.71 9.56
CA PRO A 42 26.95 14.86 8.10
C PRO A 42 26.78 13.55 7.32
N ASN A 43 26.97 12.40 7.97
CA ASN A 43 26.81 11.07 7.38
C ASN A 43 25.44 10.43 7.66
N SER A 44 24.45 11.20 8.10
CA SER A 44 23.09 10.72 8.27
C SER A 44 22.38 10.67 6.91
N MET A 45 22.30 9.46 6.32
CA MET A 45 21.55 9.23 5.07
C MET A 45 20.09 9.66 5.23
N GLU A 46 19.44 9.24 6.31
CA GLU A 46 18.03 9.57 6.62
C GLU A 46 17.82 11.09 6.76
N GLY A 47 18.79 11.78 7.36
CA GLY A 47 18.75 13.23 7.47
C GLY A 47 18.79 13.92 6.10
N TRP A 48 19.65 13.46 5.20
CA TRP A 48 19.71 13.98 3.83
C TRP A 48 18.46 13.67 3.01
N VAL A 49 17.90 12.45 3.13
CA VAL A 49 16.62 12.09 2.49
C VAL A 49 15.50 12.99 2.98
N MET A 50 15.42 13.20 4.30
CA MET A 50 14.40 14.06 4.90
C MET A 50 14.53 15.50 4.43
N LEU A 51 15.76 16.05 4.38
CA LEU A 51 16.01 17.39 3.84
C LEU A 51 15.54 17.49 2.39
N GLY A 52 15.87 16.51 1.56
CA GLY A 52 15.44 16.47 0.16
C GLY A 52 13.94 16.50 0.00
N ARG A 53 13.21 15.72 0.80
CA ARG A 53 11.73 15.71 0.78
C ARG A 53 11.12 17.03 1.23
N VAL A 54 11.66 17.64 2.27
CA VAL A 54 11.20 18.96 2.76
C VAL A 54 11.49 20.03 1.71
N GLN A 55 12.67 20.05 1.10
CA GLN A 55 13.00 21.01 0.05
C GLN A 55 12.12 20.83 -1.20
N ARG A 56 11.85 19.58 -1.61
CA ARG A 56 10.88 19.27 -2.67
C ARG A 56 9.50 19.84 -2.37
N ALA A 57 9.00 19.64 -1.14
CA ALA A 57 7.69 20.16 -0.71
C ALA A 57 7.63 21.70 -0.70
N ARG A 58 8.78 22.37 -0.50
CA ARG A 58 8.93 23.82 -0.59
C ARG A 58 9.07 24.34 -2.04
N GLY A 59 9.18 23.44 -3.03
CA GLY A 59 9.48 23.80 -4.42
C GLY A 59 10.95 24.16 -4.68
N HIS A 60 11.84 23.89 -3.72
CA HIS A 60 13.27 24.13 -3.83
C HIS A 60 13.94 22.90 -4.46
N PHE A 61 13.72 22.72 -5.75
CA PHE A 61 14.09 21.48 -6.45
C PHE A 61 15.59 21.28 -6.59
N GLU A 62 16.38 22.36 -6.65
CA GLU A 62 17.84 22.26 -6.72
C GLU A 62 18.40 21.70 -5.41
N GLU A 63 18.04 22.32 -4.30
CA GLU A 63 18.46 21.91 -2.96
C GLU A 63 17.97 20.51 -2.61
N ALA A 64 16.78 20.14 -3.09
CA ALA A 64 16.25 18.77 -2.94
C ALA A 64 17.11 17.76 -3.70
N ALA A 65 17.49 18.05 -4.95
CA ALA A 65 18.33 17.17 -5.76
C ALA A 65 19.74 17.01 -5.17
N GLU A 66 20.30 18.10 -4.58
CA GLU A 66 21.58 18.05 -3.88
C GLU A 66 21.51 17.18 -2.62
N ALA A 67 20.46 17.37 -1.80
CA ALA A 67 20.26 16.57 -0.59
C ALA A 67 20.12 15.08 -0.93
N TYR A 68 19.32 14.72 -1.92
CA TYR A 68 19.22 13.33 -2.40
C TYR A 68 20.56 12.82 -2.95
N GLY A 69 21.33 13.67 -3.63
CA GLY A 69 22.67 13.33 -4.09
C GLY A 69 23.63 12.98 -2.95
N LYS A 70 23.56 13.74 -1.83
CA LYS A 70 24.32 13.45 -0.61
C LYS A 70 23.89 12.11 0.01
N ALA A 71 22.61 11.88 0.15
CA ALA A 71 22.09 10.60 0.65
C ALA A 71 22.56 9.41 -0.21
N LEU A 72 22.50 9.53 -1.54
CA LEU A 72 22.95 8.50 -2.48
C LEU A 72 24.45 8.27 -2.49
N SER A 73 25.25 9.26 -2.06
CA SER A 73 26.71 9.06 -1.85
C SER A 73 27.03 8.22 -0.63
N LEU A 74 26.12 8.15 0.35
CA LEU A 74 26.26 7.37 1.58
C LEU A 74 25.72 5.93 1.43
N SER A 75 24.69 5.74 0.64
CA SER A 75 24.09 4.42 0.39
C SER A 75 23.41 4.38 -0.96
N ARG A 76 23.56 3.26 -1.67
CA ARG A 76 22.89 3.05 -2.95
C ARG A 76 21.42 2.65 -2.71
N ASP A 77 20.51 3.46 -3.24
CA ASP A 77 19.07 3.23 -3.20
C ASP A 77 18.47 3.66 -4.53
N ASP A 78 17.96 2.70 -5.30
CA ASP A 78 17.43 2.96 -6.64
C ASP A 78 16.07 3.69 -6.56
N ASN A 79 15.25 3.49 -5.49
CA ASN A 79 14.03 4.30 -5.27
C ASN A 79 14.37 5.77 -5.01
N LEU A 80 15.34 6.02 -4.16
CA LEU A 80 15.83 7.38 -3.90
C LEU A 80 16.45 8.02 -5.14
N ALA A 81 17.13 7.24 -5.99
CA ALA A 81 17.65 7.73 -7.26
C ALA A 81 16.52 8.18 -8.18
N ILE A 82 15.39 7.46 -8.21
CA ILE A 82 14.20 7.83 -8.97
C ILE A 82 13.55 9.08 -8.37
N GLU A 83 13.41 9.21 -7.03
CA GLU A 83 12.96 10.47 -6.41
C GLU A 83 13.86 11.66 -6.83
N ARG A 84 15.18 11.45 -6.90
CA ARG A 84 16.11 12.48 -7.38
C ARG A 84 15.88 12.83 -8.85
N ALA A 85 15.64 11.84 -9.71
CA ALA A 85 15.34 12.09 -11.12
C ALA A 85 14.06 12.92 -11.32
N GLU A 86 13.01 12.65 -10.53
CA GLU A 86 11.79 13.47 -10.55
C GLU A 86 12.06 14.92 -10.18
N VAL A 87 12.81 15.14 -9.11
CA VAL A 87 13.12 16.50 -8.63
C VAL A 87 13.99 17.25 -9.66
N LEU A 88 14.95 16.59 -10.28
CA LEU A 88 15.75 17.16 -11.36
C LEU A 88 14.89 17.51 -12.58
N ALA A 89 13.91 16.68 -12.92
CA ALA A 89 12.97 16.99 -13.99
C ALA A 89 12.10 18.22 -13.64
N GLN A 90 11.61 18.32 -12.39
CA GLN A 90 10.87 19.50 -11.91
C GLN A 90 11.74 20.76 -11.98
N LYS A 91 13.02 20.70 -11.58
CA LYS A 91 13.98 21.81 -11.78
C LYS A 91 14.10 22.20 -13.25
N ASN A 92 14.04 21.24 -14.17
CA ASN A 92 14.14 21.46 -15.61
C ASN A 92 12.79 21.81 -16.27
N GLY A 93 11.82 22.31 -15.52
CA GLY A 93 10.49 22.67 -16.05
C GLY A 93 9.65 21.46 -16.49
N GLY A 94 9.87 20.29 -15.89
CA GLY A 94 9.18 19.03 -16.21
C GLY A 94 9.90 18.15 -17.24
N SER A 95 11.04 18.62 -17.76
CA SER A 95 11.80 17.83 -18.74
C SER A 95 12.71 16.79 -18.07
N PHE A 96 12.59 15.56 -18.53
CA PHE A 96 13.48 14.45 -18.11
C PHE A 96 14.76 14.36 -18.96
N ALA A 97 15.00 15.27 -19.88
CA ALA A 97 16.20 15.25 -20.70
C ALA A 97 17.49 15.41 -19.88
N GLY A 98 18.55 14.72 -20.26
CA GLY A 98 19.86 14.78 -19.61
C GLY A 98 19.98 13.89 -18.37
N GLU A 99 20.40 14.47 -17.23
CA GLU A 99 20.70 13.71 -16.02
C GLU A 99 19.49 12.90 -15.48
N PRO A 100 18.26 13.45 -15.41
CA PRO A 100 17.09 12.66 -14.97
C PRO A 100 16.92 11.37 -15.78
N TRP A 101 17.02 11.49 -17.10
CA TRP A 101 16.89 10.33 -17.99
C TRP A 101 18.00 9.31 -17.80
N ALA A 102 19.25 9.76 -17.63
CA ALA A 102 20.38 8.88 -17.37
C ALA A 102 20.21 8.08 -16.07
N ILE A 103 19.64 8.70 -15.03
CA ILE A 103 19.31 8.03 -13.76
C ILE A 103 18.26 6.94 -13.99
N ILE A 104 17.15 7.26 -14.68
CA ILE A 104 16.08 6.31 -14.98
C ILE A 104 16.62 5.13 -15.74
N GLN A 105 17.42 5.38 -16.80
CA GLN A 105 18.02 4.30 -17.60
C GLN A 105 18.96 3.41 -16.82
N ARG A 106 19.76 3.98 -15.93
CA ARG A 106 20.65 3.22 -15.05
C ARG A 106 19.85 2.29 -14.13
N VAL A 107 18.76 2.80 -13.52
CA VAL A 107 17.90 1.99 -12.66
C VAL A 107 17.24 0.87 -13.45
N LEU A 108 16.69 1.14 -14.64
CA LEU A 108 16.07 0.13 -15.52
C LEU A 108 17.07 -0.88 -16.08
N THR A 109 18.36 -0.53 -16.15
CA THR A 109 19.43 -1.47 -16.51
C THR A 109 19.74 -2.43 -15.38
N ALA A 110 19.70 -1.95 -14.13
CA ALA A 110 19.92 -2.77 -12.93
C ALA A 110 18.70 -3.62 -12.58
N ASP A 111 17.51 -3.03 -12.63
CA ASP A 111 16.22 -3.68 -12.42
C ASP A 111 15.25 -3.31 -13.55
N PRO A 112 15.11 -4.16 -14.58
CA PRO A 112 14.18 -3.94 -15.69
C PRO A 112 12.71 -3.87 -15.29
N HIS A 113 12.34 -4.30 -14.09
CA HIS A 113 10.97 -4.30 -13.57
C HIS A 113 10.74 -3.26 -12.48
N HIS A 114 11.68 -2.34 -12.27
CA HIS A 114 11.54 -1.27 -11.28
C HIS A 114 10.35 -0.36 -11.62
N LEU A 115 9.27 -0.51 -10.88
CA LEU A 115 7.96 0.06 -11.22
C LEU A 115 8.00 1.58 -11.41
N ASN A 116 8.53 2.31 -10.42
CA ASN A 116 8.60 3.78 -10.48
C ASN A 116 9.45 4.28 -11.66
N ALA A 117 10.54 3.57 -11.98
CA ALA A 117 11.38 3.91 -13.13
C ALA A 117 10.65 3.67 -14.46
N LEU A 118 9.86 2.60 -14.56
CA LEU A 118 9.03 2.32 -15.74
C LEU A 118 7.94 3.38 -15.92
N PHE A 119 7.29 3.81 -14.84
CA PHE A 119 6.30 4.89 -14.87
C PHE A 119 6.92 6.19 -15.37
N LEU A 120 8.06 6.58 -14.81
CA LEU A 120 8.73 7.83 -15.21
C LEU A 120 9.26 7.77 -16.65
N ALA A 121 9.82 6.61 -17.06
CA ALA A 121 10.28 6.43 -18.44
C ALA A 121 9.12 6.52 -19.44
N GLY A 122 7.97 5.96 -19.10
CA GLY A 122 6.75 6.08 -19.90
C GLY A 122 6.26 7.53 -19.98
N SER A 123 6.18 8.22 -18.84
CA SER A 123 5.74 9.62 -18.78
C SER A 123 6.69 10.56 -19.52
N ALA A 124 8.00 10.39 -19.38
CA ALA A 124 9.00 11.14 -20.10
C ALA A 124 8.88 10.95 -21.63
N SER A 125 8.73 9.68 -22.06
CA SER A 125 8.56 9.34 -23.47
C SER A 125 7.26 9.93 -24.04
N TYR A 126 6.19 9.91 -23.26
CA TYR A 126 4.90 10.47 -23.66
C TYR A 126 4.98 11.99 -23.83
N ALA A 127 5.64 12.70 -22.90
CA ALA A 127 5.86 14.14 -22.97
C ALA A 127 6.66 14.54 -24.24
N GLU A 128 7.57 13.69 -24.67
CA GLU A 128 8.33 13.84 -25.92
C GLU A 128 7.56 13.38 -27.17
N MET A 129 6.26 13.06 -27.05
CA MET A 129 5.39 12.52 -28.11
C MET A 129 5.89 11.17 -28.67
N ASN A 130 6.81 10.51 -27.99
CA ASN A 130 7.27 9.17 -28.35
C ASN A 130 6.34 8.11 -27.74
N TYR A 131 5.10 8.08 -28.25
CA TYR A 131 4.04 7.21 -27.72
C TYR A 131 4.38 5.72 -27.80
N GLN A 132 5.18 5.32 -28.80
CA GLN A 132 5.63 3.94 -28.92
C GLN A 132 6.58 3.55 -27.79
N ALA A 133 7.49 4.42 -27.38
CA ALA A 133 8.37 4.17 -26.25
C ALA A 133 7.58 4.19 -24.94
N ALA A 134 6.66 5.16 -24.77
CA ALA A 134 5.78 5.24 -23.61
C ALA A 134 5.00 3.93 -23.41
N LEU A 135 4.38 3.41 -24.46
CA LEU A 135 3.67 2.12 -24.44
C LEU A 135 4.57 0.98 -23.95
N ARG A 136 5.78 0.84 -24.48
CA ARG A 136 6.70 -0.24 -24.08
C ARG A 136 7.02 -0.18 -22.58
N TYR A 137 7.22 1.00 -22.00
CA TYR A 137 7.51 1.15 -20.58
C TYR A 137 6.27 0.85 -19.73
N TRP A 138 5.12 1.39 -20.09
CA TRP A 138 3.89 1.21 -19.34
C TRP A 138 3.30 -0.20 -19.47
N GLU A 139 3.44 -0.86 -20.62
CA GLU A 139 3.05 -2.27 -20.78
C GLU A 139 3.93 -3.18 -19.90
N ARG A 140 5.23 -2.91 -19.81
CA ARG A 140 6.10 -3.61 -18.83
C ARG A 140 5.72 -3.31 -17.38
N ALA A 141 5.38 -2.06 -17.05
CA ALA A 141 4.87 -1.73 -15.72
C ALA A 141 3.56 -2.50 -15.44
N ARG A 142 2.71 -2.65 -16.45
CA ARG A 142 1.44 -3.39 -16.36
C ARG A 142 1.65 -4.87 -16.05
N GLU A 143 2.74 -5.48 -16.47
CA GLU A 143 3.09 -6.86 -16.14
C GLU A 143 3.46 -7.06 -14.67
N VAL A 144 3.99 -5.99 -14.03
CA VAL A 144 4.44 -6.02 -12.63
C VAL A 144 3.34 -5.59 -11.66
N VAL A 145 2.51 -4.61 -12.06
CA VAL A 145 1.45 -4.07 -11.21
C VAL A 145 0.31 -5.09 -11.06
N PRO A 146 -0.03 -5.53 -9.84
CA PRO A 146 -1.20 -6.37 -9.61
C PRO A 146 -2.49 -5.70 -10.11
N ALA A 147 -3.43 -6.50 -10.60
CA ALA A 147 -4.69 -5.97 -11.14
C ALA A 147 -5.53 -5.23 -10.10
N GLU A 148 -5.40 -5.62 -8.83
CA GLU A 148 -6.09 -5.03 -7.68
C GLU A 148 -5.35 -3.80 -7.09
N SER A 149 -4.18 -3.47 -7.62
CA SER A 149 -3.42 -2.30 -7.17
C SER A 149 -4.19 -1.01 -7.47
N PRO A 150 -4.19 -0.03 -6.56
CA PRO A 150 -4.75 1.29 -6.82
C PRO A 150 -4.13 1.99 -8.05
N ASP A 151 -2.89 1.63 -8.40
CA ASP A 151 -2.17 2.20 -9.55
C ASP A 151 -2.60 1.58 -10.89
N ALA A 152 -3.22 0.39 -10.87
CA ALA A 152 -3.58 -0.33 -12.09
C ALA A 152 -4.55 0.44 -13.01
N PRO A 153 -5.62 1.09 -12.52
CA PRO A 153 -6.53 1.86 -13.37
C PRO A 153 -5.86 3.07 -14.03
N GLU A 154 -4.94 3.74 -13.31
CA GLU A 154 -4.22 4.88 -13.85
C GLU A 154 -3.25 4.48 -14.94
N LEU A 155 -2.52 3.39 -14.74
CA LEU A 155 -1.63 2.80 -15.73
C LEU A 155 -2.40 2.36 -17.00
N ASP A 156 -3.54 1.67 -16.84
CA ASP A 156 -4.36 1.24 -17.97
C ASP A 156 -4.93 2.43 -18.74
N ARG A 157 -5.26 3.54 -18.05
CA ARG A 157 -5.66 4.80 -18.71
C ARG A 157 -4.52 5.42 -19.51
N ALA A 158 -3.32 5.50 -18.94
CA ALA A 158 -2.14 6.03 -19.63
C ALA A 158 -1.79 5.23 -20.89
N ILE A 159 -1.85 3.89 -20.79
CA ILE A 159 -1.66 2.99 -21.94
C ILE A 159 -2.73 3.25 -23.01
N SER A 160 -4.02 3.34 -22.60
CA SER A 160 -5.12 3.60 -23.55
C SER A 160 -4.93 4.91 -24.29
N GLU A 161 -4.58 5.98 -23.57
CA GLU A 161 -4.33 7.30 -24.16
C GLU A 161 -3.17 7.29 -25.17
N ALA A 162 -2.06 6.61 -24.85
CA ALA A 162 -0.93 6.48 -25.77
C ALA A 162 -1.32 5.67 -27.02
N ARG A 163 -2.14 4.62 -26.87
CA ARG A 163 -2.66 3.84 -27.99
C ARG A 163 -3.57 4.67 -28.89
N ASP A 164 -4.46 5.47 -28.31
CA ASP A 164 -5.35 6.38 -29.05
C ASP A 164 -4.54 7.39 -29.87
N LYS A 165 -3.46 7.97 -29.31
CA LYS A 165 -2.54 8.86 -30.06
C LYS A 165 -1.87 8.17 -31.26
N MET A 166 -1.74 6.86 -31.22
CA MET A 166 -1.15 6.05 -32.30
C MET A 166 -2.21 5.43 -33.22
N GLY A 167 -3.50 5.65 -32.99
CA GLY A 167 -4.59 5.02 -33.75
C GLY A 167 -4.68 3.50 -33.54
N LEU A 168 -4.19 2.99 -32.42
CA LEU A 168 -4.24 1.58 -32.07
C LEU A 168 -5.57 1.24 -31.36
N PRO A 169 -6.07 0.00 -31.49
CA PRO A 169 -7.29 -0.43 -30.79
C PRO A 169 -7.09 -0.34 -29.28
N ALA A 170 -8.20 -0.15 -28.55
CA ALA A 170 -8.20 -0.12 -27.07
C ALA A 170 -7.52 -1.37 -26.50
N ILE A 171 -6.92 -1.21 -25.31
CA ILE A 171 -6.39 -2.37 -24.58
C ILE A 171 -7.52 -3.32 -24.21
N PRO A 172 -7.31 -4.63 -24.33
CA PRO A 172 -8.26 -5.57 -23.75
C PRO A 172 -8.33 -5.34 -22.23
N PRO A 173 -9.53 -5.47 -21.62
CA PRO A 173 -9.63 -5.46 -20.17
C PRO A 173 -8.58 -6.40 -19.59
N ARG A 174 -7.95 -5.99 -18.47
CA ARG A 174 -7.01 -6.84 -17.75
C ARG A 174 -7.74 -8.15 -17.43
N ALA A 175 -7.52 -9.17 -18.26
CA ALA A 175 -7.95 -10.50 -17.91
C ALA A 175 -7.16 -10.86 -16.64
N LEU A 176 -7.85 -10.99 -15.51
CA LEU A 176 -7.31 -11.77 -14.40
C LEU A 176 -6.90 -13.10 -15.03
N THR A 177 -5.61 -13.33 -15.20
CA THR A 177 -5.16 -14.60 -15.79
C THR A 177 -5.77 -15.70 -14.95
N GLN A 178 -6.21 -16.79 -15.58
CA GLN A 178 -6.78 -17.92 -14.83
C GLN A 178 -5.81 -18.40 -13.73
N GLN A 179 -4.54 -18.05 -13.85
CA GLN A 179 -3.48 -18.34 -12.91
C GLN A 179 -3.47 -17.35 -11.73
N GLU A 180 -3.78 -16.08 -11.94
CA GLU A 180 -3.96 -15.08 -10.87
C GLU A 180 -5.30 -15.29 -10.16
N ASN A 181 -6.37 -15.65 -10.89
CA ASN A 181 -7.62 -16.13 -10.31
C ASN A 181 -7.44 -17.45 -9.54
N ALA A 182 -6.57 -18.35 -10.02
CA ALA A 182 -6.24 -19.58 -9.30
C ALA A 182 -5.29 -19.32 -8.13
N ALA A 183 -4.33 -18.38 -8.24
CA ALA A 183 -3.42 -18.01 -7.17
C ALA A 183 -4.12 -17.15 -6.11
N SER A 184 -4.97 -16.19 -6.48
CA SER A 184 -5.76 -15.42 -5.52
C SER A 184 -6.88 -16.25 -4.91
N LYS A 185 -7.49 -17.18 -5.67
CA LYS A 185 -8.43 -18.17 -5.14
C LYS A 185 -7.75 -19.26 -4.32
N ALA A 186 -6.52 -19.65 -4.64
CA ALA A 186 -5.70 -20.56 -3.82
C ALA A 186 -5.15 -19.86 -2.58
N ALA A 187 -4.74 -18.58 -2.66
CA ALA A 187 -4.36 -17.77 -1.51
C ALA A 187 -5.56 -17.46 -0.61
N ALA A 188 -6.73 -17.14 -1.18
CA ALA A 188 -7.97 -17.00 -0.43
C ALA A 188 -8.44 -18.35 0.15
N ALA A 189 -8.26 -19.46 -0.55
CA ALA A 189 -8.58 -20.80 -0.06
C ALA A 189 -7.59 -21.31 1.00
N SER A 190 -6.32 -20.88 0.96
CA SER A 190 -5.32 -21.21 1.99
C SER A 190 -5.47 -20.36 3.25
N SER A 191 -6.21 -19.26 3.19
CA SER A 191 -6.44 -18.33 4.31
C SER A 191 -7.89 -18.32 4.79
N SER A 192 -8.72 -19.23 4.32
CA SER A 192 -10.12 -19.36 4.73
C SER A 192 -10.34 -20.62 5.57
N ILE A 193 -11.20 -20.49 6.57
CA ILE A 193 -11.66 -21.62 7.40
C ILE A 193 -13.13 -21.83 7.10
N SER A 194 -13.45 -22.98 6.53
CA SER A 194 -14.84 -23.37 6.24
C SER A 194 -15.29 -24.54 7.10
N GLY A 195 -16.58 -24.59 7.36
CA GLY A 195 -17.16 -25.68 8.14
C GLY A 195 -18.67 -25.62 8.15
N ARG A 196 -19.28 -26.61 8.80
CA ARG A 196 -20.74 -26.68 8.96
C ARG A 196 -21.10 -26.69 10.44
N VAL A 197 -22.02 -25.78 10.81
CA VAL A 197 -22.61 -25.73 12.15
C VAL A 197 -23.97 -26.41 12.11
N THR A 198 -24.16 -27.39 13.01
CA THR A 198 -25.45 -28.08 13.19
C THR A 198 -25.90 -27.99 14.64
N LEU A 199 -27.19 -27.89 14.86
CA LEU A 199 -27.77 -27.92 16.22
C LEU A 199 -28.05 -29.36 16.64
N VAL A 200 -27.37 -29.81 17.72
CA VAL A 200 -27.60 -31.14 18.29
C VAL A 200 -29.02 -31.25 18.89
N LYS A 201 -29.57 -32.45 18.94
CA LYS A 201 -30.96 -32.70 19.32
C LYS A 201 -31.29 -32.18 20.72
N GLU A 202 -30.32 -32.28 21.64
CA GLU A 202 -30.42 -31.88 23.05
C GLU A 202 -30.63 -30.35 23.21
N LEU A 203 -30.13 -29.54 22.27
CA LEU A 203 -30.25 -28.09 22.29
C LEU A 203 -31.47 -27.54 21.53
N LYS A 204 -32.16 -28.38 20.72
CA LYS A 204 -33.31 -27.94 19.90
C LYS A 204 -34.45 -27.33 20.71
N GLY A 205 -34.63 -27.76 21.98
CA GLY A 205 -35.67 -27.22 22.87
C GLY A 205 -35.25 -25.96 23.65
N LEU A 206 -33.97 -25.61 23.62
CA LEU A 206 -33.39 -24.49 24.37
C LEU A 206 -33.09 -23.26 23.49
N VAL A 207 -33.12 -23.42 22.16
CA VAL A 207 -32.79 -22.43 21.17
C VAL A 207 -34.03 -22.02 20.41
N SER A 208 -34.31 -20.72 20.36
CA SER A 208 -35.38 -20.14 19.57
C SER A 208 -34.91 -19.87 18.13
N PRO A 209 -35.79 -19.98 17.11
CA PRO A 209 -35.43 -19.67 15.74
C PRO A 209 -34.81 -18.28 15.53
N THR A 210 -35.17 -17.32 16.37
CA THR A 210 -34.72 -15.93 16.35
C THR A 210 -33.41 -15.69 17.12
N ASP A 211 -32.91 -16.71 17.85
CA ASP A 211 -31.64 -16.58 18.59
C ASP A 211 -30.48 -16.34 17.60
N THR A 212 -29.57 -15.46 17.98
CA THR A 212 -28.43 -15.11 17.13
C THR A 212 -27.30 -16.14 17.29
N VAL A 213 -26.85 -16.68 16.18
CA VAL A 213 -25.70 -17.59 16.10
C VAL A 213 -24.47 -16.81 15.61
N PHE A 214 -23.41 -16.86 16.38
CA PHE A 214 -22.11 -16.32 16.04
C PHE A 214 -21.12 -17.46 15.79
N VAL A 215 -20.48 -17.46 14.62
CA VAL A 215 -19.33 -18.30 14.30
C VAL A 215 -18.13 -17.37 14.20
N TYR A 216 -17.12 -17.56 15.01
CA TYR A 216 -15.97 -16.64 15.05
C TYR A 216 -14.65 -17.36 15.31
N ALA A 217 -13.58 -16.79 14.77
CA ALA A 217 -12.20 -17.22 15.00
C ALA A 217 -11.52 -16.30 16.02
N THR A 218 -10.78 -16.87 16.95
CA THR A 218 -9.91 -16.14 17.89
C THR A 218 -8.48 -16.64 17.75
N ALA A 219 -7.49 -15.78 17.94
CA ALA A 219 -6.10 -16.19 18.02
C ALA A 219 -5.90 -17.15 19.21
N VAL A 220 -5.04 -18.17 19.05
CA VAL A 220 -4.71 -19.13 20.12
C VAL A 220 -3.90 -18.45 21.22
N SER A 221 -3.04 -17.47 20.84
CA SER A 221 -2.23 -16.68 21.78
C SER A 221 -2.53 -15.19 21.61
N GLY A 222 -2.72 -14.46 22.71
CA GLY A 222 -2.90 -13.02 22.71
C GLY A 222 -4.32 -12.56 23.01
N SER A 223 -4.89 -11.68 22.19
CA SER A 223 -6.21 -11.08 22.44
C SER A 223 -7.35 -12.08 22.33
N ARG A 224 -8.32 -12.02 23.26
CA ARG A 224 -9.56 -12.82 23.20
C ARG A 224 -10.61 -12.24 22.24
N MET A 225 -10.28 -11.14 21.56
CA MET A 225 -11.20 -10.55 20.58
C MET A 225 -11.27 -11.42 19.32
N PRO A 226 -12.47 -11.59 18.75
CA PRO A 226 -12.61 -12.28 17.46
C PRO A 226 -11.81 -11.59 16.35
N VAL A 227 -11.09 -12.38 15.57
CA VAL A 227 -10.37 -11.92 14.38
C VAL A 227 -11.32 -11.83 13.18
N ALA A 228 -12.16 -12.86 13.03
CA ALA A 228 -13.17 -12.95 12.00
C ALA A 228 -14.48 -13.47 12.60
N ILE A 229 -15.63 -13.01 12.09
CA ILE A 229 -16.95 -13.35 12.63
C ILE A 229 -18.01 -13.43 11.53
N VAL A 230 -18.85 -14.48 11.61
CA VAL A 230 -20.08 -14.61 10.84
C VAL A 230 -21.26 -14.61 11.80
N ARG A 231 -22.29 -13.82 11.50
CA ARG A 231 -23.51 -13.71 12.28
C ARG A 231 -24.70 -14.21 11.47
N THR A 232 -25.53 -15.03 12.10
CA THR A 232 -26.77 -15.53 11.51
C THR A 232 -27.82 -15.77 12.61
N THR A 233 -28.96 -16.34 12.26
CA THR A 233 -30.04 -16.74 13.18
C THR A 233 -30.17 -18.26 13.23
N ALA A 234 -30.72 -18.80 14.31
CA ALA A 234 -30.79 -20.24 14.55
C ALA A 234 -31.74 -20.98 13.59
N ASP A 235 -32.69 -20.28 12.98
CA ASP A 235 -33.56 -20.81 11.92
C ASP A 235 -32.80 -21.21 10.65
N LYS A 236 -31.60 -20.65 10.43
CA LYS A 236 -30.73 -20.96 9.29
C LYS A 236 -29.78 -22.12 9.53
N LEU A 237 -29.89 -22.80 10.65
CA LEU A 237 -29.11 -24.01 10.90
C LEU A 237 -29.79 -25.24 10.23
N PRO A 238 -29.03 -26.14 9.56
CA PRO A 238 -27.56 -26.20 9.46
C PRO A 238 -26.97 -25.12 8.56
N LEU A 239 -25.87 -24.47 9.01
CA LEU A 239 -25.18 -23.39 8.31
C LEU A 239 -23.81 -23.86 7.84
N ASP A 240 -23.53 -23.71 6.55
CA ASP A 240 -22.18 -23.74 6.02
C ASP A 240 -21.58 -22.35 6.16
N PHE A 241 -20.42 -22.24 6.83
CA PHE A 241 -19.75 -20.96 7.04
C PHE A 241 -18.36 -20.92 6.41
N VAL A 242 -17.92 -19.72 6.08
CA VAL A 242 -16.56 -19.40 5.67
C VAL A 242 -16.10 -18.20 6.50
N LEU A 243 -14.95 -18.32 7.16
CA LEU A 243 -14.23 -17.22 7.81
C LEU A 243 -12.98 -16.94 6.99
N ASP A 244 -12.83 -15.72 6.54
CA ASP A 244 -11.71 -15.21 5.75
C ASP A 244 -11.41 -13.76 6.12
N ASP A 245 -10.51 -13.12 5.40
CA ASP A 245 -10.16 -11.73 5.64
C ASP A 245 -11.31 -10.74 5.38
N SER A 246 -12.33 -11.12 4.59
CA SER A 246 -13.51 -10.29 4.35
C SER A 246 -14.47 -10.28 5.55
N THR A 247 -14.40 -11.31 6.39
CA THR A 247 -15.17 -11.44 7.63
C THR A 247 -14.42 -10.90 8.86
N ALA A 248 -13.25 -10.25 8.66
CA ALA A 248 -12.43 -9.67 9.71
C ALA A 248 -13.14 -8.50 10.40
N MET A 249 -13.08 -8.48 11.74
CA MET A 249 -13.64 -7.37 12.53
C MET A 249 -12.75 -6.11 12.53
N ASN A 250 -11.46 -6.28 12.29
CA ASN A 250 -10.49 -5.20 12.22
C ASN A 250 -9.63 -5.35 10.94
N PRO A 251 -9.63 -4.36 10.05
CA PRO A 251 -8.84 -4.42 8.80
C PRO A 251 -7.34 -4.60 9.01
N ALA A 252 -6.83 -4.18 10.19
CA ALA A 252 -5.42 -4.32 10.55
C ALA A 252 -5.03 -5.72 11.05
N VAL A 253 -6.01 -6.58 11.39
CA VAL A 253 -5.78 -7.91 11.95
C VAL A 253 -6.49 -8.94 11.07
N LYS A 254 -5.74 -9.52 10.14
CA LYS A 254 -6.26 -10.45 9.13
C LYS A 254 -6.12 -11.90 9.57
N LEU A 255 -7.09 -12.74 9.21
CA LEU A 255 -7.07 -14.17 9.45
C LEU A 255 -5.87 -14.83 8.74
N SER A 256 -5.56 -14.35 7.52
CA SER A 256 -4.43 -14.82 6.71
C SER A 256 -3.05 -14.60 7.35
N GLY A 257 -2.93 -13.67 8.29
CA GLY A 257 -1.71 -13.40 9.04
C GLY A 257 -1.52 -14.28 10.29
N MET A 258 -2.43 -15.24 10.56
CA MET A 258 -2.40 -16.07 11.75
C MET A 258 -1.97 -17.50 11.44
N ASN A 259 -1.00 -18.01 12.20
CA ASN A 259 -0.54 -19.39 12.05
C ASN A 259 -1.55 -20.40 12.62
N GLU A 260 -2.30 -20.02 13.65
CA GLU A 260 -3.23 -20.91 14.36
C GLU A 260 -4.36 -20.10 14.99
N VAL A 261 -5.60 -20.56 14.80
CA VAL A 261 -6.79 -19.95 15.38
C VAL A 261 -7.74 -20.99 15.95
N THR A 262 -8.55 -20.58 16.93
CA THR A 262 -9.63 -21.40 17.47
C THR A 262 -10.97 -20.90 16.93
N VAL A 263 -11.71 -21.77 16.23
CA VAL A 263 -13.09 -21.47 15.81
C VAL A 263 -14.05 -21.84 16.93
N ARG A 264 -14.96 -20.91 17.23
CA ARG A 264 -15.99 -21.05 18.26
C ARG A 264 -17.36 -20.71 17.69
N VAL A 265 -18.37 -21.43 18.20
CA VAL A 265 -19.77 -21.14 17.88
C VAL A 265 -20.47 -20.76 19.19
N ARG A 266 -21.26 -19.70 19.14
CA ARG A 266 -22.06 -19.24 20.27
C ARG A 266 -23.48 -18.90 19.82
N ILE A 267 -24.47 -19.32 20.60
CA ILE A 267 -25.86 -18.92 20.43
C ILE A 267 -26.19 -17.91 21.54
N SER A 268 -26.73 -16.76 21.16
CA SER A 268 -27.04 -15.65 22.06
C SER A 268 -28.52 -15.26 21.94
N LYS A 269 -29.23 -15.28 23.06
CA LYS A 269 -30.60 -14.78 23.15
C LYS A 269 -30.67 -13.25 23.17
N SER A 270 -29.60 -12.58 23.63
CA SER A 270 -29.51 -11.12 23.69
C SER A 270 -28.98 -10.47 22.40
N GLY A 271 -28.55 -11.26 21.42
CA GLY A 271 -27.94 -10.75 20.18
C GLY A 271 -26.53 -10.20 20.33
N GLN A 272 -25.87 -10.38 21.49
CA GLN A 272 -24.52 -9.93 21.74
C GLN A 272 -23.49 -11.06 21.58
N ALA A 273 -22.38 -10.78 20.91
CA ALA A 273 -21.32 -11.75 20.63
C ALA A 273 -20.47 -12.09 21.88
N VAL A 274 -20.35 -11.16 22.82
CA VAL A 274 -19.57 -11.33 24.06
C VAL A 274 -20.52 -11.52 25.25
N ALA A 275 -20.20 -12.48 26.14
CA ALA A 275 -20.96 -12.61 27.40
C ALA A 275 -20.68 -11.38 28.25
N GLN A 276 -21.74 -10.71 28.72
CA GLN A 276 -21.61 -9.82 29.87
C GLN A 276 -21.40 -10.67 31.13
N PRO A 277 -20.56 -10.19 32.07
CA PRO A 277 -20.28 -10.90 33.32
C PRO A 277 -21.54 -11.06 34.19
#